data_5da52a89f3aed088b582cfa1fad5f747
#
_entry.id   5da52a89f3aed088b582cfa1fad5f747
#
_cell.length_a   1.000
_cell.length_b   1.000
_cell.length_c   1.000
_cell.angle_alpha   90.00
_cell.angle_beta   90.00
_cell.angle_gamma   90.00
#
_symmetry.space_group_name_H-M   'P 1'
#
loop_
_entity.id
_entity.type
_entity.pdbx_description
1 polymer ?
#
loop_
_entity_poly.entity_id
_entity_poly.type
_entity_poly.pdbx_seq_one_letter_code
_entity_poly.pdbx_strand_id
1 'polypeptide(L)'
;MKHPPLILFDDAAAAHLGPLTLTRPVYDLRLGLFTIREQWERALGAAPAGGPLRPHLEGLFPAPEPGGVGERLWVNARYLPTPPLVAAIEQLFAGHLRCGDDLVAARADAAESAAWLETGRPEPRAPGREFDGEPPPRLLHPWDVMRLAPAGIEADAAVVGWPPGRGPGCHPTAIIDRPERLWMHASAVVEPGAILLAEEGPILLDEGARVMAGAMLRGPVAVGQGATVRMGARIYGGTVIGPHCKLGGEVAATVFHSYANKAHEGYVGNSVFGQWVNLGADTTASNLKMTYGTVKMLDWPTGLEIDTGEQFLGTIMGDHCKTGINTMLNTGTICGVSSILVGAGFPARAVPSFKWVQPGAVTDYRLDKALLDMERMMARRGVSLTPAYRRMMTAIYEMGRG
;
A
#
# COMPACT_ATOMS: atom_id res chain seq x y z
N MET A 1 -16.49 16.78 -19.87
CA MET A 1 -17.48 15.68 -20.05
C MET A 1 -17.47 14.87 -18.76
N LYS A 2 -18.60 14.53 -18.19
CA LYS A 2 -18.62 13.60 -17.05
C LYS A 2 -18.22 12.22 -17.58
N HIS A 3 -17.13 11.68 -17.06
CA HIS A 3 -16.77 10.30 -17.36
C HIS A 3 -17.87 9.35 -16.86
N PRO A 4 -18.09 8.22 -17.55
CA PRO A 4 -18.96 7.18 -17.02
C PRO A 4 -18.42 6.69 -15.66
N PRO A 5 -19.26 6.08 -14.79
CA PRO A 5 -18.81 5.53 -13.53
C PRO A 5 -17.59 4.62 -13.72
N LEU A 6 -16.56 4.84 -12.90
CA LEU A 6 -15.32 4.09 -12.94
C LEU A 6 -15.46 2.79 -12.12
N ILE A 7 -15.02 1.68 -12.70
CA ILE A 7 -14.86 0.40 -12.02
C ILE A 7 -13.39 0.00 -12.07
N LEU A 8 -12.80 -0.25 -10.91
CA LEU A 8 -11.43 -0.77 -10.77
C LEU A 8 -11.50 -2.27 -10.56
N PHE A 9 -10.82 -3.05 -11.39
CA PHE A 9 -10.85 -4.51 -11.31
C PHE A 9 -9.46 -5.11 -11.05
N ASP A 10 -9.45 -6.21 -10.31
CA ASP A 10 -8.29 -7.06 -10.14
C ASP A 10 -8.31 -8.14 -11.23
N ASP A 11 -7.22 -8.28 -11.99
CA ASP A 11 -7.03 -9.41 -12.90
C ASP A 11 -6.34 -10.60 -12.18
N ALA A 12 -6.09 -11.68 -12.90
CA ALA A 12 -5.46 -12.87 -12.32
C ALA A 12 -4.06 -12.60 -11.76
N ALA A 13 -3.33 -11.66 -12.35
CA ALA A 13 -1.98 -11.32 -11.91
C ALA A 13 -1.96 -10.60 -10.54
N ALA A 14 -3.11 -10.09 -10.04
CA ALA A 14 -3.23 -9.54 -8.70
C ALA A 14 -2.86 -10.54 -7.59
N ALA A 15 -2.90 -11.86 -7.87
CA ALA A 15 -2.46 -12.90 -6.94
C ALA A 15 -0.97 -12.80 -6.59
N HIS A 16 -0.13 -12.36 -7.53
CA HIS A 16 1.31 -12.17 -7.32
C HIS A 16 1.63 -11.00 -6.36
N LEU A 17 0.65 -10.15 -6.04
CA LEU A 17 0.79 -9.09 -5.04
C LEU A 17 0.54 -9.58 -3.60
N GLY A 18 0.29 -10.88 -3.42
CA GLY A 18 0.24 -11.48 -2.10
C GLY A 18 1.55 -11.29 -1.30
N PRO A 19 1.47 -11.19 0.03
CA PRO A 19 0.29 -11.30 0.90
C PRO A 19 -0.53 -10.00 1.05
N LEU A 20 -0.10 -8.89 0.43
CA LEU A 20 -0.72 -7.57 0.59
C LEU A 20 -2.18 -7.55 0.12
N THR A 21 -2.46 -8.29 -0.95
CA THR A 21 -3.81 -8.36 -1.54
C THR A 21 -4.70 -9.44 -0.94
N LEU A 22 -4.27 -10.22 0.04
CA LEU A 22 -5.15 -11.18 0.73
C LEU A 22 -6.30 -10.49 1.48
N THR A 23 -6.05 -9.29 2.01
CA THR A 23 -7.00 -8.53 2.83
C THR A 23 -7.66 -7.36 2.13
N ARG A 24 -7.31 -7.11 0.87
CA ARG A 24 -7.80 -5.96 0.10
C ARG A 24 -7.71 -6.18 -1.40
N PRO A 25 -8.49 -5.46 -2.22
CA PRO A 25 -8.27 -5.38 -3.66
C PRO A 25 -7.02 -4.54 -3.96
N VAL A 26 -6.47 -4.70 -5.17
CA VAL A 26 -5.27 -3.95 -5.60
C VAL A 26 -5.48 -2.44 -5.51
N TYR A 27 -6.66 -1.94 -5.84
CA TYR A 27 -6.95 -0.52 -5.82
C TYR A 27 -6.89 0.12 -4.42
N ASP A 28 -6.90 -0.67 -3.35
CA ASP A 28 -6.72 -0.18 -1.98
C ASP A 28 -5.24 -0.16 -1.54
N LEU A 29 -4.31 -0.63 -2.37
CA LEU A 29 -2.87 -0.46 -2.10
C LEU A 29 -2.48 1.02 -2.18
N ARG A 30 -1.46 1.39 -1.41
CA ARG A 30 -0.99 2.76 -1.25
C ARG A 30 0.44 2.90 -1.76
N LEU A 31 0.68 3.88 -2.64
CA LEU A 31 2.01 4.19 -3.17
C LEU A 31 2.46 5.62 -2.84
N GLY A 32 1.61 6.39 -2.23
CA GLY A 32 1.85 7.78 -1.82
C GLY A 32 0.90 8.17 -0.71
N LEU A 33 0.48 9.41 -0.71
CA LEU A 33 -0.54 9.91 0.21
C LEU A 33 -1.89 9.23 -0.04
N PHE A 34 -2.17 8.92 -1.30
CA PHE A 34 -3.42 8.34 -1.75
C PHE A 34 -3.29 6.84 -2.05
N THR A 35 -4.39 6.10 -1.95
CA THR A 35 -4.53 4.74 -2.52
C THR A 35 -4.60 4.82 -4.04
N ILE A 36 -4.38 3.70 -4.73
CA ILE A 36 -4.53 3.63 -6.21
C ILE A 36 -5.93 4.08 -6.62
N ARG A 37 -6.96 3.69 -5.86
CA ARG A 37 -8.33 4.15 -6.08
C ARG A 37 -8.43 5.67 -6.04
N GLU A 38 -7.93 6.28 -4.96
CA GLU A 38 -7.98 7.74 -4.78
C GLU A 38 -7.15 8.48 -5.85
N GLN A 39 -6.06 7.88 -6.34
CA GLN A 39 -5.29 8.42 -7.45
C GLN A 39 -6.09 8.41 -8.76
N TRP A 40 -6.79 7.32 -9.08
CA TRP A 40 -7.66 7.25 -10.25
C TRP A 40 -8.87 8.18 -10.15
N GLU A 41 -9.49 8.31 -8.96
CA GLU A 41 -10.56 9.27 -8.70
C GLU A 41 -10.16 10.70 -9.08
N ARG A 42 -8.97 11.10 -8.63
CA ARG A 42 -8.43 12.43 -8.90
C ARG A 42 -8.04 12.62 -10.36
N ALA A 43 -7.40 11.64 -10.94
CA ALA A 43 -6.91 11.71 -12.32
C ALA A 43 -8.05 11.85 -13.34
N LEU A 44 -9.17 11.16 -13.11
CA LEU A 44 -10.32 11.18 -14.02
C LEU A 44 -11.46 12.14 -13.57
N GLY A 45 -11.35 12.75 -12.38
CA GLY A 45 -12.41 13.58 -11.83
C GLY A 45 -13.72 12.81 -11.61
N ALA A 46 -13.64 11.51 -11.39
CA ALA A 46 -14.78 10.61 -11.20
C ALA A 46 -14.66 9.89 -9.86
N ALA A 47 -15.78 9.73 -9.16
CA ALA A 47 -15.83 8.84 -8.01
C ALA A 47 -15.96 7.39 -8.50
N PRO A 48 -15.06 6.47 -8.16
CA PRO A 48 -15.19 5.07 -8.54
C PRO A 48 -16.32 4.41 -7.78
N ALA A 49 -17.07 3.58 -8.49
CA ALA A 49 -18.13 2.78 -7.88
C ALA A 49 -17.59 1.54 -7.12
N GLY A 50 -16.29 1.42 -6.95
CA GLY A 50 -15.64 0.20 -6.48
C GLY A 50 -15.38 -0.78 -7.63
N GLY A 51 -15.19 -2.07 -7.32
CA GLY A 51 -14.93 -3.11 -8.33
C GLY A 51 -15.45 -4.46 -7.88
N PRO A 52 -15.41 -5.48 -8.78
CA PRO A 52 -15.64 -6.85 -8.39
C PRO A 52 -14.70 -7.25 -7.25
N LEU A 53 -15.24 -7.84 -6.22
CA LEU A 53 -14.46 -8.27 -5.05
C LEU A 53 -14.34 -9.78 -5.03
N ARG A 54 -13.18 -10.26 -4.59
CA ARG A 54 -13.05 -11.69 -4.21
C ARG A 54 -14.01 -11.98 -3.06
N PRO A 55 -14.68 -13.14 -3.00
CA PRO A 55 -15.79 -13.40 -2.09
C PRO A 55 -15.50 -13.08 -0.61
N HIS A 56 -14.26 -13.33 -0.16
CA HIS A 56 -13.86 -13.04 1.22
C HIS A 56 -13.70 -11.55 1.54
N LEU A 57 -13.66 -10.67 0.54
CA LEU A 57 -13.56 -9.21 0.70
C LEU A 57 -14.91 -8.49 0.67
N GLU A 58 -15.99 -9.20 0.38
CA GLU A 58 -17.33 -8.62 0.29
C GLU A 58 -17.76 -7.95 1.61
N GLY A 59 -18.37 -6.77 1.48
CA GLY A 59 -18.82 -5.96 2.61
C GLY A 59 -17.70 -5.19 3.33
N LEU A 60 -16.47 -5.22 2.83
CA LEU A 60 -15.33 -4.46 3.36
C LEU A 60 -14.93 -3.29 2.47
N PHE A 61 -15.20 -3.39 1.19
CA PHE A 61 -14.86 -2.37 0.19
C PHE A 61 -16.11 -2.01 -0.62
N PRO A 62 -16.15 -0.80 -1.22
CA PRO A 62 -17.23 -0.44 -2.10
C PRO A 62 -17.35 -1.44 -3.25
N ALA A 63 -18.56 -1.97 -3.44
CA ALA A 63 -18.91 -2.78 -4.58
C ALA A 63 -19.77 -1.94 -5.54
N PRO A 64 -19.71 -2.19 -6.86
CA PRO A 64 -20.60 -1.54 -7.81
C PRO A 64 -22.04 -1.90 -7.52
N GLU A 65 -22.97 -0.93 -7.61
CA GLU A 65 -24.38 -1.24 -7.48
C GLU A 65 -24.84 -2.11 -8.66
N PRO A 66 -25.50 -3.27 -8.39
CA PRO A 66 -26.14 -4.04 -9.44
C PRO A 66 -27.23 -3.21 -10.14
N GLY A 67 -27.31 -3.26 -11.47
CA GLY A 67 -28.41 -2.65 -12.23
C GLY A 67 -28.27 -1.16 -12.54
N GLY A 68 -27.11 -0.54 -12.32
CA GLY A 68 -26.85 0.83 -12.78
C GLY A 68 -27.00 0.92 -14.30
N VAL A 69 -27.90 1.82 -14.75
CA VAL A 69 -28.19 2.04 -16.18
C VAL A 69 -27.11 2.95 -16.77
N GLY A 70 -26.39 2.48 -17.81
CA GLY A 70 -25.45 3.30 -18.57
C GLY A 70 -24.10 2.64 -18.81
N GLU A 71 -23.29 3.35 -19.58
CA GLU A 71 -21.93 2.98 -19.89
C GLU A 71 -21.04 3.06 -18.64
N ARG A 72 -20.08 2.16 -18.52
CA ARG A 72 -19.07 2.14 -17.45
C ARG A 72 -17.66 2.07 -18.01
N LEU A 73 -16.72 2.72 -17.32
CA LEU A 73 -15.29 2.64 -17.60
C LEU A 73 -14.66 1.66 -16.63
N TRP A 74 -14.09 0.57 -17.15
CA TRP A 74 -13.36 -0.43 -16.39
C TRP A 74 -11.86 -0.17 -16.53
N VAL A 75 -11.12 -0.14 -15.42
CA VAL A 75 -9.68 0.07 -15.40
C VAL A 75 -9.02 -0.98 -14.51
N ASN A 76 -7.95 -1.60 -15.02
CA ASN A 76 -7.15 -2.55 -14.28
C ASN A 76 -6.40 -1.85 -13.15
N ALA A 77 -6.69 -2.26 -11.91
CA ALA A 77 -6.19 -1.64 -10.69
C ALA A 77 -4.66 -1.76 -10.51
N ARG A 78 -4.00 -2.65 -11.26
CA ARG A 78 -2.53 -2.76 -11.23
C ARG A 78 -1.82 -1.60 -11.93
N TYR A 79 -2.50 -0.86 -12.81
CA TYR A 79 -1.93 0.27 -13.54
C TYR A 79 -2.10 1.58 -12.78
N LEU A 80 -1.06 2.43 -12.80
CA LEU A 80 -1.08 3.74 -12.16
C LEU A 80 -1.53 4.83 -13.14
N PRO A 81 -2.29 5.85 -12.69
CA PRO A 81 -2.81 6.91 -13.55
C PRO A 81 -1.74 7.92 -13.96
N THR A 82 -0.89 7.56 -14.91
CA THR A 82 0.03 8.51 -15.51
C THR A 82 -0.69 9.41 -16.53
N PRO A 83 -0.22 10.64 -16.77
CA PRO A 83 -0.86 11.54 -17.74
C PRO A 83 -1.03 10.94 -19.13
N PRO A 84 -0.05 10.19 -19.73
CA PRO A 84 -0.27 9.52 -21.01
C PRO A 84 -1.35 8.45 -20.96
N LEU A 85 -1.42 7.65 -19.89
CA LEU A 85 -2.44 6.62 -19.74
C LEU A 85 -3.83 7.21 -19.55
N VAL A 86 -3.95 8.24 -18.72
CA VAL A 86 -5.20 8.98 -18.51
C VAL A 86 -5.71 9.55 -19.84
N ALA A 87 -4.84 10.21 -20.61
CA ALA A 87 -5.19 10.75 -21.94
C ALA A 87 -5.64 9.66 -22.92
N ALA A 88 -4.98 8.50 -22.91
CA ALA A 88 -5.38 7.36 -23.75
C ALA A 88 -6.76 6.81 -23.34
N ILE A 89 -7.06 6.74 -22.04
CA ILE A 89 -8.36 6.30 -21.52
C ILE A 89 -9.46 7.31 -21.84
N GLU A 90 -9.18 8.62 -21.71
CA GLU A 90 -10.12 9.68 -22.08
C GLU A 90 -10.53 9.62 -23.55
N GLN A 91 -9.62 9.23 -24.44
CA GLN A 91 -9.85 9.03 -25.86
C GLN A 91 -10.47 7.66 -26.21
N LEU A 92 -10.71 6.80 -25.22
CA LEU A 92 -11.38 5.53 -25.42
C LEU A 92 -12.90 5.75 -25.40
N PHE A 93 -13.51 5.98 -26.58
CA PHE A 93 -14.96 6.20 -26.70
C PHE A 93 -15.76 4.89 -26.76
N ALA A 94 -15.14 3.78 -27.20
CA ALA A 94 -15.69 2.44 -27.22
C ALA A 94 -14.57 1.42 -27.27
N GLY A 95 -14.86 0.16 -26.94
CA GLY A 95 -13.88 -0.94 -26.99
C GLY A 95 -12.94 -0.96 -25.81
N HIS A 96 -11.70 -1.37 -26.02
CA HIS A 96 -10.75 -1.57 -24.93
C HIS A 96 -9.32 -1.15 -25.30
N LEU A 97 -8.52 -0.90 -24.26
CA LEU A 97 -7.10 -0.56 -24.32
C LEU A 97 -6.29 -1.72 -23.73
N ARG A 98 -5.26 -2.16 -24.46
CA ARG A 98 -4.31 -3.17 -24.00
C ARG A 98 -2.90 -2.61 -23.86
N CYS A 99 -2.08 -3.31 -23.10
CA CYS A 99 -0.64 -3.12 -23.07
C CYS A 99 0.00 -4.51 -23.05
N GLY A 100 0.39 -4.99 -24.23
CA GLY A 100 0.73 -6.38 -24.44
C GLY A 100 -0.45 -7.32 -24.14
N ASP A 101 -0.22 -8.33 -23.30
CA ASP A 101 -1.28 -9.28 -22.92
C ASP A 101 -2.27 -8.75 -21.90
N ASP A 102 -1.96 -7.61 -21.23
CA ASP A 102 -2.83 -7.07 -20.21
C ASP A 102 -3.98 -6.23 -20.80
N LEU A 103 -5.19 -6.46 -20.30
CA LEU A 103 -6.30 -5.53 -20.46
C LEU A 103 -6.10 -4.37 -19.46
N VAL A 104 -5.91 -3.16 -19.99
CA VAL A 104 -5.66 -1.96 -19.19
C VAL A 104 -6.95 -1.23 -18.85
N ALA A 105 -7.80 -1.02 -19.86
CA ALA A 105 -9.10 -0.37 -19.67
C ALA A 105 -10.10 -0.84 -20.72
N ALA A 106 -11.39 -0.76 -20.39
CA ALA A 106 -12.47 -1.04 -21.35
C ALA A 106 -13.68 -0.15 -21.07
N ARG A 107 -14.37 0.23 -22.12
CA ARG A 107 -15.71 0.81 -22.02
C ARG A 107 -16.74 -0.29 -22.32
N ALA A 108 -17.70 -0.41 -21.43
CA ALA A 108 -18.76 -1.39 -21.50
C ALA A 108 -20.10 -0.70 -21.38
N ASP A 109 -21.06 -1.16 -22.18
CA ASP A 109 -22.46 -0.80 -21.96
C ASP A 109 -23.01 -1.44 -20.67
N ALA A 110 -24.28 -1.19 -20.37
CA ALA A 110 -24.91 -1.70 -19.16
C ALA A 110 -24.98 -3.23 -19.14
N ALA A 111 -25.20 -3.90 -20.28
CA ALA A 111 -25.35 -5.34 -20.37
C ALA A 111 -23.97 -6.05 -20.26
N GLU A 112 -22.96 -5.55 -20.94
CA GLU A 112 -21.59 -6.03 -20.79
C GLU A 112 -21.07 -5.85 -19.38
N SER A 113 -21.28 -4.65 -18.79
CA SER A 113 -20.88 -4.39 -17.40
C SER A 113 -21.56 -5.32 -16.41
N ALA A 114 -22.86 -5.61 -16.57
CA ALA A 114 -23.56 -6.55 -15.70
C ALA A 114 -22.95 -7.95 -15.78
N ALA A 115 -22.69 -8.46 -17.00
CA ALA A 115 -22.05 -9.75 -17.20
C ALA A 115 -20.63 -9.82 -16.61
N TRP A 116 -19.85 -8.73 -16.71
CA TRP A 116 -18.49 -8.69 -16.14
C TRP A 116 -18.52 -8.59 -14.60
N LEU A 117 -19.55 -7.98 -14.02
CA LEU A 117 -19.72 -7.97 -12.58
C LEU A 117 -20.05 -9.37 -12.04
N GLU A 118 -20.85 -10.17 -12.77
CA GLU A 118 -21.16 -11.55 -12.40
C GLU A 118 -19.93 -12.47 -12.45
N THR A 119 -19.09 -12.31 -13.48
CA THR A 119 -17.88 -13.13 -13.66
C THR A 119 -16.67 -12.61 -12.89
N GLY A 120 -16.74 -11.36 -12.42
CA GLY A 120 -15.61 -10.64 -11.81
C GLY A 120 -14.51 -10.25 -12.81
N ARG A 121 -14.73 -10.46 -14.13
CA ARG A 121 -13.73 -10.23 -15.17
C ARG A 121 -14.31 -9.45 -16.36
N PRO A 122 -13.63 -8.37 -16.81
CA PRO A 122 -13.94 -7.79 -18.11
C PRO A 122 -13.49 -8.70 -19.24
N GLU A 123 -14.40 -9.03 -20.15
CA GLU A 123 -14.15 -9.77 -21.38
C GLU A 123 -14.70 -8.99 -22.58
N PRO A 124 -13.97 -7.93 -23.05
CA PRO A 124 -14.46 -7.05 -24.10
C PRO A 124 -14.62 -7.80 -25.43
N ARG A 125 -15.78 -7.64 -26.07
CA ARG A 125 -16.06 -8.20 -27.42
C ARG A 125 -15.75 -7.22 -28.55
N ALA A 126 -15.83 -5.93 -28.25
CA ALA A 126 -15.53 -4.87 -29.21
C ALA A 126 -14.00 -4.82 -29.50
N PRO A 127 -13.59 -4.32 -30.69
CA PRO A 127 -12.18 -4.17 -31.04
C PRO A 127 -11.41 -3.36 -29.99
N GLY A 128 -10.18 -3.78 -29.71
CA GLY A 128 -9.24 -3.09 -28.85
C GLY A 128 -8.18 -2.35 -29.63
N ARG A 129 -7.49 -1.47 -28.92
CA ARG A 129 -6.28 -0.81 -29.39
C ARG A 129 -5.14 -1.08 -28.42
N GLU A 130 -3.93 -1.11 -28.92
CA GLU A 130 -2.73 -1.18 -28.11
C GLU A 130 -2.43 0.22 -27.54
N PHE A 131 -1.89 0.27 -26.30
CA PHE A 131 -1.36 1.50 -25.73
C PHE A 131 -0.10 1.89 -26.54
N ASP A 132 -0.09 3.10 -27.07
CA ASP A 132 1.02 3.63 -27.83
C ASP A 132 1.98 4.38 -26.91
N GLY A 133 3.24 3.99 -26.90
CA GLY A 133 4.31 4.59 -26.12
C GLY A 133 4.95 3.66 -25.08
N GLU A 134 5.67 4.23 -24.13
CA GLU A 134 6.31 3.47 -23.07
C GLU A 134 5.24 2.85 -22.16
N PRO A 135 5.35 1.54 -21.83
CA PRO A 135 4.38 0.86 -20.99
C PRO A 135 4.14 1.61 -19.66
N PRO A 136 2.88 1.88 -19.29
CA PRO A 136 2.58 2.58 -18.06
C PRO A 136 3.07 1.80 -16.84
N PRO A 137 3.52 2.47 -15.77
CA PRO A 137 3.90 1.78 -14.53
C PRO A 137 2.74 0.98 -13.97
N ARG A 138 3.05 -0.25 -13.58
CA ARG A 138 2.09 -1.22 -13.03
C ARG A 138 2.69 -2.04 -11.92
N LEU A 139 1.83 -2.59 -11.08
CA LEU A 139 2.21 -3.54 -10.04
C LEU A 139 2.20 -4.97 -10.60
N LEU A 140 3.32 -5.66 -10.52
CA LEU A 140 3.49 -7.08 -10.87
C LEU A 140 3.75 -7.92 -9.62
N HIS A 141 4.48 -7.36 -8.67
CA HIS A 141 4.89 -8.01 -7.42
C HIS A 141 4.74 -7.07 -6.22
N PRO A 142 4.69 -7.58 -4.97
CA PRO A 142 4.45 -6.75 -3.80
C PRO A 142 5.56 -5.71 -3.53
N TRP A 143 6.77 -5.93 -4.01
CA TRP A 143 7.86 -4.93 -3.92
C TRP A 143 7.72 -3.76 -4.89
N ASP A 144 6.91 -3.88 -5.94
CA ASP A 144 6.60 -2.73 -6.82
C ASP A 144 5.92 -1.60 -6.05
N VAL A 145 5.21 -1.92 -4.97
CA VAL A 145 4.58 -0.92 -4.10
C VAL A 145 5.63 0.07 -3.55
N MET A 146 6.75 -0.44 -3.02
CA MET A 146 7.81 0.44 -2.52
C MET A 146 8.65 1.05 -3.66
N ARG A 147 8.88 0.30 -4.76
CA ARG A 147 9.67 0.76 -5.90
C ARG A 147 9.00 1.95 -6.60
N LEU A 148 7.69 1.96 -6.70
CA LEU A 148 6.90 3.02 -7.34
C LEU A 148 6.46 4.12 -6.36
N ALA A 149 6.68 3.96 -5.06
CA ALA A 149 6.28 4.94 -4.05
C ALA A 149 6.88 6.35 -4.27
N PRO A 150 8.16 6.53 -4.64
CA PRO A 150 8.69 7.86 -4.91
C PRO A 150 7.89 8.59 -6.00
N ALA A 151 7.61 7.92 -7.12
CA ALA A 151 6.81 8.49 -8.20
C ALA A 151 5.34 8.74 -7.78
N GLY A 152 4.78 7.85 -6.95
CA GLY A 152 3.45 8.03 -6.36
C GLY A 152 3.36 9.29 -5.49
N ILE A 153 4.36 9.54 -4.66
CA ILE A 153 4.42 10.75 -3.80
C ILE A 153 4.53 12.02 -4.66
N GLU A 154 5.36 12.01 -5.72
CA GLU A 154 5.48 13.14 -6.65
C GLU A 154 4.16 13.41 -7.38
N ALA A 155 3.48 12.37 -7.86
CA ALA A 155 2.19 12.50 -8.51
C ALA A 155 1.12 13.06 -7.55
N ASP A 156 1.12 12.61 -6.31
CA ASP A 156 0.18 13.08 -5.28
C ASP A 156 0.41 14.55 -4.93
N ALA A 157 1.67 15.01 -4.89
CA ALA A 157 2.01 16.42 -4.67
C ALA A 157 1.40 17.35 -5.74
N ALA A 158 1.33 16.87 -6.98
CA ALA A 158 0.75 17.64 -8.09
C ALA A 158 -0.78 17.81 -7.99
N VAL A 159 -1.47 16.93 -7.26
CA VAL A 159 -2.95 16.87 -7.22
C VAL A 159 -3.55 17.03 -5.82
N VAL A 160 -2.73 17.21 -4.78
CA VAL A 160 -3.19 17.27 -3.38
C VAL A 160 -4.08 18.49 -3.10
N GLY A 161 -3.93 19.56 -3.87
CA GLY A 161 -4.79 20.76 -3.79
C GLY A 161 -4.48 21.71 -2.63
N TRP A 162 -3.45 21.45 -1.84
CA TRP A 162 -2.98 22.38 -0.79
C TRP A 162 -1.90 23.29 -1.36
N PRO A 163 -1.81 24.56 -0.86
CA PRO A 163 -0.70 25.40 -1.23
C PRO A 163 0.63 24.86 -0.65
N PRO A 164 1.72 24.92 -1.40
CA PRO A 164 3.03 24.60 -0.83
C PRO A 164 3.48 25.66 0.18
N GLY A 165 4.25 25.25 1.15
CA GLY A 165 4.85 26.14 2.16
C GLY A 165 4.61 25.70 3.60
N ARG A 166 5.08 26.54 4.52
CA ARG A 166 4.85 26.35 5.94
C ARG A 166 3.36 26.56 6.28
N GLY A 167 2.70 25.51 6.72
CA GLY A 167 1.34 25.62 7.25
C GLY A 167 1.30 26.25 8.64
N PRO A 168 0.10 26.63 9.14
CA PRO A 168 -0.07 27.31 10.42
C PRO A 168 0.40 26.48 11.62
N GLY A 169 0.41 25.17 11.54
CA GLY A 169 0.91 24.25 12.57
C GLY A 169 2.42 24.00 12.53
N CYS A 170 3.19 24.69 11.67
CA CYS A 170 4.62 24.54 11.59
C CYS A 170 5.34 25.46 12.60
N HIS A 171 6.06 24.84 13.54
CA HIS A 171 6.77 25.63 14.58
C HIS A 171 7.89 26.49 13.94
N PRO A 172 8.09 27.74 14.39
CA PRO A 172 9.11 28.65 13.81
C PRO A 172 10.54 28.11 13.82
N THR A 173 10.89 27.26 14.80
CA THR A 173 12.23 26.67 14.92
C THR A 173 12.42 25.40 14.10
N ALA A 174 11.41 24.93 13.38
CA ALA A 174 11.58 23.84 12.43
C ALA A 174 12.43 24.32 11.24
N ILE A 175 13.35 23.47 10.80
CA ILE A 175 14.22 23.73 9.62
C ILE A 175 13.56 23.12 8.39
N ILE A 176 13.31 23.93 7.37
CA ILE A 176 12.76 23.50 6.08
C ILE A 176 13.62 24.10 4.98
N ASP A 177 14.27 23.26 4.18
CA ASP A 177 15.21 23.72 3.13
C ASP A 177 14.51 24.17 1.84
N ARG A 178 13.43 23.54 1.44
CA ARG A 178 12.65 23.82 0.23
C ARG A 178 11.17 23.95 0.57
N PRO A 179 10.73 25.08 1.16
CA PRO A 179 9.34 25.23 1.58
C PRO A 179 8.36 25.12 0.40
N GLU A 180 8.74 25.48 -0.81
CA GLU A 180 7.96 25.32 -2.04
C GLU A 180 7.70 23.85 -2.44
N ARG A 181 8.39 22.89 -1.82
CA ARG A 181 8.22 21.44 -1.99
C ARG A 181 7.68 20.76 -0.72
N LEU A 182 7.14 21.53 0.21
CA LEU A 182 6.40 21.05 1.38
C LEU A 182 4.92 21.35 1.18
N TRP A 183 4.09 20.31 1.14
CA TRP A 183 2.63 20.42 1.16
C TRP A 183 2.12 19.99 2.52
N MET A 184 1.45 20.89 3.20
CA MET A 184 1.05 20.68 4.58
C MET A 184 -0.43 21.07 4.74
N HIS A 185 -1.27 20.08 5.14
CA HIS A 185 -2.65 20.37 5.50
C HIS A 185 -2.72 21.35 6.69
N ALA A 186 -3.74 22.18 6.75
CA ALA A 186 -3.87 23.24 7.78
C ALA A 186 -3.86 22.72 9.21
N SER A 187 -4.29 21.49 9.44
CA SER A 187 -4.30 20.83 10.77
C SER A 187 -3.06 19.98 11.05
N ALA A 188 -2.13 19.85 10.12
CA ALA A 188 -0.88 19.13 10.36
C ALA A 188 0.04 19.94 11.30
N VAL A 189 0.86 19.23 12.08
CA VAL A 189 1.72 19.84 13.10
C VAL A 189 3.17 19.42 12.89
N VAL A 190 4.07 20.40 12.82
CA VAL A 190 5.52 20.21 12.84
C VAL A 190 6.06 20.85 14.12
N GLU A 191 6.60 20.04 15.02
CA GLU A 191 7.05 20.47 16.36
C GLU A 191 8.42 21.14 16.32
N PRO A 192 8.88 21.78 17.46
CA PRO A 192 10.15 22.48 17.54
C PRO A 192 11.35 21.60 17.13
N GLY A 193 12.27 22.17 16.35
CA GLY A 193 13.52 21.53 16.00
C GLY A 193 13.40 20.34 15.03
N ALA A 194 12.23 20.09 14.45
CA ALA A 194 12.10 19.13 13.35
C ALA A 194 12.83 19.66 12.09
N ILE A 195 13.38 18.74 11.27
CA ILE A 195 14.14 19.04 10.06
C ILE A 195 13.47 18.37 8.86
N LEU A 196 13.01 19.16 7.89
CA LEU A 196 12.35 18.70 6.67
C LEU A 196 13.19 19.13 5.47
N LEU A 197 13.82 18.14 4.81
CA LEU A 197 14.71 18.33 3.64
C LEU A 197 13.97 17.86 2.40
N ALA A 198 13.41 18.79 1.63
CA ALA A 198 12.61 18.52 0.44
C ALA A 198 13.40 18.73 -0.88
N GLU A 199 14.72 18.83 -0.84
CA GLU A 199 15.57 19.00 -2.02
C GLU A 199 15.44 17.84 -2.99
N GLU A 200 15.47 16.59 -2.50
CA GLU A 200 15.41 15.37 -3.31
C GLU A 200 13.98 14.97 -3.73
N GLY A 201 12.93 15.53 -3.08
CA GLY A 201 11.54 15.22 -3.38
C GLY A 201 10.57 15.92 -2.44
N PRO A 202 9.27 15.92 -2.76
CA PRO A 202 8.25 16.58 -1.96
C PRO A 202 8.06 15.92 -0.59
N ILE A 203 7.62 16.73 0.37
CA ILE A 203 7.14 16.25 1.67
C ILE A 203 5.66 16.61 1.79
N LEU A 204 4.81 15.59 1.96
CA LEU A 204 3.36 15.74 2.09
C LEU A 204 2.94 15.42 3.54
N LEU A 205 2.27 16.33 4.21
CA LEU A 205 1.76 16.16 5.57
C LEU A 205 0.23 16.34 5.58
N ASP A 206 -0.50 15.24 5.73
CA ASP A 206 -1.96 15.19 5.63
C ASP A 206 -2.65 15.72 6.91
N GLU A 207 -3.98 15.70 6.89
CA GLU A 207 -4.84 16.12 7.99
C GLU A 207 -4.43 15.48 9.33
N GLY A 208 -4.16 16.30 10.33
CA GLY A 208 -3.74 15.82 11.65
C GLY A 208 -2.42 15.07 11.70
N ALA A 209 -1.65 15.02 10.61
CA ALA A 209 -0.30 14.47 10.61
C ALA A 209 0.61 15.24 11.59
N ARG A 210 1.44 14.52 12.32
CA ARG A 210 2.34 15.12 13.33
C ARG A 210 3.78 14.69 13.11
N VAL A 211 4.68 15.66 12.93
CA VAL A 211 6.13 15.47 12.96
C VAL A 211 6.63 16.00 14.31
N MET A 212 7.06 15.08 15.18
CA MET A 212 7.46 15.43 16.55
C MET A 212 8.85 16.06 16.60
N ALA A 213 9.16 16.66 17.74
CA ALA A 213 10.41 17.40 17.95
C ALA A 213 11.67 16.60 17.59
N GLY A 214 12.59 17.24 16.86
CA GLY A 214 13.86 16.64 16.45
C GLY A 214 13.76 15.53 15.40
N ALA A 215 12.59 15.22 14.87
CA ALA A 215 12.47 14.27 13.76
C ALA A 215 13.05 14.89 12.47
N MET A 216 13.68 14.03 11.63
CA MET A 216 14.32 14.42 10.39
C MET A 216 13.67 13.64 9.23
N LEU A 217 13.14 14.38 8.25
CA LEU A 217 12.53 13.83 7.04
C LEU A 217 13.30 14.33 5.82
N ARG A 218 13.68 13.41 4.93
CA ARG A 218 14.23 13.71 3.61
C ARG A 218 13.26 13.23 2.55
N GLY A 219 12.75 14.12 1.70
CA GLY A 219 11.81 13.79 0.64
C GLY A 219 12.40 12.85 -0.44
N PRO A 220 11.53 12.22 -1.27
CA PRO A 220 10.06 12.32 -1.20
C PRO A 220 9.47 11.50 -0.03
N VAL A 221 8.59 12.11 0.77
CA VAL A 221 7.94 11.47 1.93
C VAL A 221 6.46 11.87 1.99
N ALA A 222 5.58 10.89 2.21
CA ALA A 222 4.17 11.16 2.50
C ALA A 222 3.83 10.72 3.93
N VAL A 223 3.19 11.61 4.69
CA VAL A 223 2.70 11.36 6.05
C VAL A 223 1.19 11.52 6.04
N GLY A 224 0.46 10.41 6.09
CA GLY A 224 -0.99 10.35 5.96
C GLY A 224 -1.75 10.85 7.19
N GLN A 225 -3.05 10.90 7.05
CA GLN A 225 -4.00 11.42 8.03
C GLN A 225 -3.77 10.84 9.44
N GLY A 226 -3.62 11.70 10.44
CA GLY A 226 -3.43 11.30 11.83
C GLY A 226 -2.19 10.47 12.12
N ALA A 227 -1.27 10.33 11.16
CA ALA A 227 -0.01 9.63 11.36
C ALA A 227 0.95 10.45 12.22
N THR A 228 1.87 9.78 12.90
CA THR A 228 2.84 10.42 13.79
C THR A 228 4.27 9.94 13.48
N VAL A 229 5.14 10.88 13.12
CA VAL A 229 6.59 10.68 13.11
C VAL A 229 7.12 11.02 14.49
N ARG A 230 7.73 10.05 15.16
CA ARG A 230 8.15 10.12 16.57
C ARG A 230 9.37 11.03 16.74
N MET A 231 9.60 11.48 17.99
CA MET A 231 10.76 12.30 18.35
C MET A 231 12.07 11.64 17.89
N GLY A 232 12.94 12.42 17.23
CA GLY A 232 14.26 11.95 16.78
C GLY A 232 14.25 10.92 15.65
N ALA A 233 13.10 10.61 15.03
CA ALA A 233 13.03 9.68 13.91
C ALA A 233 13.83 10.20 12.70
N ARG A 234 14.41 9.28 11.94
CA ARG A 234 15.17 9.53 10.70
C ARG A 234 14.46 8.86 9.54
N ILE A 235 13.74 9.64 8.74
CA ILE A 235 12.91 9.16 7.63
C ILE A 235 13.53 9.62 6.31
N TYR A 236 13.92 8.65 5.49
CA TYR A 236 14.52 8.89 4.18
C TYR A 236 13.49 8.78 3.05
N GLY A 237 13.89 9.25 1.88
CA GLY A 237 13.07 9.31 0.67
C GLY A 237 12.46 7.97 0.25
N GLY A 238 11.35 8.06 -0.50
CA GLY A 238 10.56 6.90 -0.90
C GLY A 238 9.69 6.32 0.22
N THR A 239 9.55 7.03 1.35
CA THR A 239 8.80 6.51 2.50
C THR A 239 7.38 7.05 2.55
N VAL A 240 6.42 6.12 2.65
CA VAL A 240 5.00 6.39 2.83
C VAL A 240 4.56 5.93 4.22
N ILE A 241 4.10 6.88 5.01
CA ILE A 241 3.56 6.66 6.35
C ILE A 241 2.05 6.83 6.25
N GLY A 242 1.32 5.76 5.96
CA GLY A 242 -0.13 5.81 5.75
C GLY A 242 -0.93 6.24 6.99
N PRO A 243 -2.25 6.41 6.83
CA PRO A 243 -3.10 6.94 7.88
C PRO A 243 -2.94 6.24 9.23
N HIS A 244 -2.90 7.03 10.31
CA HIS A 244 -2.81 6.57 11.70
C HIS A 244 -1.58 5.72 12.03
N CYS A 245 -0.56 5.64 11.17
CA CYS A 245 0.71 4.98 11.49
C CYS A 245 1.52 5.77 12.51
N LYS A 246 2.40 5.08 13.26
CA LYS A 246 3.35 5.71 14.18
C LYS A 246 4.75 5.18 13.88
N LEU A 247 5.64 6.05 13.40
CA LEU A 247 6.99 5.68 12.99
C LEU A 247 8.04 6.41 13.81
N GLY A 248 9.07 5.65 14.22
CA GLY A 248 10.27 6.09 14.91
C GLY A 248 11.48 5.29 14.44
N GLY A 249 12.66 5.62 14.95
CA GLY A 249 13.92 5.02 14.55
C GLY A 249 14.33 5.45 13.13
N GLU A 250 14.94 4.54 12.37
CA GLU A 250 15.44 4.81 11.04
C GLU A 250 14.66 4.04 9.98
N VAL A 251 14.11 4.76 8.98
CA VAL A 251 13.26 4.19 7.93
C VAL A 251 13.62 4.79 6.57
N ALA A 252 13.79 3.93 5.55
CA ALA A 252 14.13 4.34 4.19
C ALA A 252 13.29 3.58 3.15
N ALA A 253 12.81 4.26 2.11
CA ALA A 253 12.13 3.65 0.95
C ALA A 253 11.09 2.59 1.33
N THR A 254 10.23 2.88 2.31
CA THR A 254 9.33 1.90 2.92
C THR A 254 7.89 2.40 2.92
N VAL A 255 6.95 1.51 2.60
CA VAL A 255 5.52 1.82 2.62
C VAL A 255 4.85 1.13 3.81
N PHE A 256 4.22 1.93 4.67
CA PHE A 256 3.30 1.47 5.72
C PHE A 256 1.88 1.82 5.31
N HIS A 257 1.02 0.82 5.15
CA HIS A 257 -0.31 1.05 4.59
C HIS A 257 -1.18 1.94 5.47
N SER A 258 -1.51 1.50 6.67
CA SER A 258 -2.27 2.27 7.68
C SER A 258 -2.28 1.57 9.02
N TYR A 259 -2.48 2.33 10.12
CA TYR A 259 -2.53 1.81 11.48
C TYR A 259 -1.30 1.01 11.92
N ALA A 260 -0.23 0.99 11.13
CA ALA A 260 0.98 0.27 11.46
C ALA A 260 1.83 1.02 12.49
N ASN A 261 2.65 0.28 13.22
CA ASN A 261 3.43 0.79 14.34
C ASN A 261 4.88 0.30 14.22
N LYS A 262 5.81 1.21 13.98
CA LYS A 262 7.25 1.06 14.20
C LYS A 262 7.72 2.23 15.05
N ALA A 263 7.22 2.33 16.28
CA ALA A 263 7.34 3.53 17.10
C ALA A 263 8.69 3.70 17.81
N HIS A 264 9.57 2.72 17.76
CA HIS A 264 10.84 2.66 18.48
C HIS A 264 12.05 2.58 17.52
N GLU A 265 13.27 2.50 18.04
CA GLU A 265 14.51 2.34 17.29
C GLU A 265 14.53 1.04 16.45
N GLY A 266 15.57 0.87 15.67
CA GLY A 266 15.78 -0.17 14.67
C GLY A 266 15.66 0.39 13.23
N TYR A 267 16.45 -0.17 12.31
CA TYR A 267 16.46 0.18 10.89
C TYR A 267 15.47 -0.66 10.09
N VAL A 268 14.71 -0.01 9.21
CA VAL A 268 13.86 -0.68 8.22
C VAL A 268 14.00 0.03 6.87
N GLY A 269 14.37 -0.71 5.83
CA GLY A 269 14.54 -0.18 4.49
C GLY A 269 13.91 -1.05 3.41
N ASN A 270 13.50 -0.44 2.30
CA ASN A 270 12.97 -1.08 1.10
C ASN A 270 11.90 -2.15 1.38
N SER A 271 10.90 -1.79 2.17
CA SER A 271 9.94 -2.73 2.74
C SER A 271 8.48 -2.28 2.49
N VAL A 272 7.55 -3.23 2.61
CA VAL A 272 6.11 -2.92 2.56
C VAL A 272 5.40 -3.59 3.73
N PHE A 273 4.69 -2.82 4.52
CA PHE A 273 3.93 -3.29 5.66
C PHE A 273 2.44 -3.03 5.48
N GLY A 274 1.64 -4.06 5.60
CA GLY A 274 0.19 -4.00 5.57
C GLY A 274 -0.41 -3.26 6.76
N GLN A 275 -1.72 -3.27 6.82
CA GLN A 275 -2.48 -2.62 7.88
C GLN A 275 -2.30 -3.34 9.23
N TRP A 276 -2.26 -2.58 10.33
CA TRP A 276 -2.15 -3.12 11.68
C TRP A 276 -0.86 -3.89 11.99
N VAL A 277 0.17 -3.78 11.15
CA VAL A 277 1.49 -4.36 11.47
C VAL A 277 2.07 -3.64 12.68
N ASN A 278 2.65 -4.41 13.62
CA ASN A 278 3.31 -3.85 14.80
C ASN A 278 4.72 -4.42 14.96
N LEU A 279 5.71 -3.58 14.70
CA LEU A 279 7.11 -3.94 14.90
C LEU A 279 7.53 -3.59 16.34
N GLY A 280 8.03 -4.59 17.05
CA GLY A 280 8.59 -4.41 18.40
C GLY A 280 9.82 -3.49 18.41
N ALA A 281 10.19 -2.99 19.57
CA ALA A 281 11.39 -2.15 19.71
C ALA A 281 12.62 -2.86 19.16
N ASP A 282 13.50 -2.08 18.53
CA ASP A 282 14.73 -2.55 17.89
C ASP A 282 14.54 -3.65 16.81
N THR A 283 13.31 -3.78 16.25
CA THR A 283 13.13 -4.58 15.05
C THR A 283 13.94 -3.97 13.92
N THR A 284 14.86 -4.76 13.35
CA THR A 284 15.75 -4.35 12.27
C THR A 284 15.56 -5.26 11.05
N ALA A 285 15.41 -4.66 9.86
CA ALA A 285 15.29 -5.39 8.60
C ALA A 285 16.49 -5.07 7.70
N SER A 286 17.23 -6.12 7.29
CA SER A 286 18.26 -6.01 6.27
C SER A 286 17.60 -5.82 4.91
N ASN A 287 18.08 -4.86 4.11
CA ASN A 287 17.62 -4.61 2.74
C ASN A 287 18.66 -4.86 1.66
N LEU A 288 19.92 -5.09 2.03
CA LEU A 288 21.04 -5.37 1.13
C LEU A 288 21.74 -6.67 1.55
N LYS A 289 21.96 -7.57 0.61
CA LYS A 289 22.74 -8.79 0.89
C LYS A 289 24.20 -8.46 1.12
N MET A 290 24.86 -9.17 2.02
CA MET A 290 26.31 -9.05 2.23
C MET A 290 27.13 -9.36 0.98
N THR A 291 26.55 -10.09 0.02
CA THR A 291 27.16 -10.44 -1.27
C THR A 291 26.84 -9.44 -2.39
N TYR A 292 26.07 -8.38 -2.09
CA TYR A 292 25.66 -7.34 -3.04
C TYR A 292 24.90 -7.82 -4.27
N GLY A 293 24.48 -9.08 -4.32
CA GLY A 293 23.65 -9.63 -5.40
C GLY A 293 22.17 -9.27 -5.24
N THR A 294 21.37 -9.54 -6.28
CA THR A 294 19.92 -9.36 -6.26
C THR A 294 19.25 -10.20 -5.18
N VAL A 295 18.17 -9.69 -4.61
CA VAL A 295 17.41 -10.37 -3.57
C VAL A 295 16.44 -11.36 -4.21
N LYS A 296 16.30 -12.54 -3.60
CA LYS A 296 15.26 -13.51 -3.97
C LYS A 296 14.12 -13.45 -2.95
N MET A 297 12.89 -13.58 -3.42
CA MET A 297 11.70 -13.61 -2.58
C MET A 297 10.73 -14.68 -3.06
N LEU A 298 9.90 -15.20 -2.15
CA LEU A 298 8.83 -16.12 -2.48
C LEU A 298 7.78 -15.41 -3.34
N ASP A 299 7.43 -15.95 -4.49
CA ASP A 299 6.24 -15.58 -5.24
C ASP A 299 5.02 -16.24 -4.59
N TRP A 300 4.09 -15.42 -4.10
CA TRP A 300 3.04 -15.88 -3.19
C TRP A 300 2.14 -16.97 -3.78
N PRO A 301 1.60 -16.85 -5.02
CA PRO A 301 0.69 -17.85 -5.57
C PRO A 301 1.37 -19.16 -5.99
N THR A 302 2.64 -19.12 -6.39
CA THR A 302 3.35 -20.31 -6.87
C THR A 302 4.12 -21.03 -5.76
N GLY A 303 4.42 -20.34 -4.66
CA GLY A 303 5.27 -20.86 -3.59
C GLY A 303 6.75 -21.01 -3.98
N LEU A 304 7.15 -20.52 -5.14
CA LEU A 304 8.51 -20.62 -5.65
C LEU A 304 9.33 -19.38 -5.27
N GLU A 305 10.60 -19.56 -4.99
CA GLU A 305 11.54 -18.46 -4.81
C GLU A 305 11.96 -17.93 -6.19
N ILE A 306 11.73 -16.64 -6.45
CA ILE A 306 12.10 -15.96 -7.67
C ILE A 306 13.14 -14.88 -7.41
N ASP A 307 13.97 -14.58 -8.42
CA ASP A 307 14.86 -13.41 -8.39
C ASP A 307 14.04 -12.16 -8.67
N THR A 308 14.10 -11.19 -7.75
CA THR A 308 13.30 -9.97 -7.85
C THR A 308 13.90 -8.92 -8.81
N GLY A 309 15.16 -9.09 -9.21
CA GLY A 309 15.92 -8.08 -9.92
C GLY A 309 16.38 -6.91 -9.01
N GLU A 310 15.87 -6.81 -7.78
CA GLU A 310 16.18 -5.73 -6.86
C GLU A 310 17.43 -6.06 -6.04
N GLN A 311 18.38 -5.13 -5.98
CA GLN A 311 19.55 -5.23 -5.10
C GLN A 311 19.18 -4.84 -3.65
N PHE A 312 18.25 -3.88 -3.52
CA PHE A 312 17.75 -3.42 -2.23
C PHE A 312 16.29 -3.84 -2.05
N LEU A 313 16.06 -4.86 -1.22
CA LEU A 313 14.75 -5.33 -0.85
C LEU A 313 14.75 -5.90 0.56
N GLY A 314 13.97 -5.28 1.44
CA GLY A 314 13.81 -5.67 2.82
C GLY A 314 12.69 -6.70 3.01
N THR A 315 11.65 -6.29 3.71
CA THR A 315 10.58 -7.17 4.20
C THR A 315 9.22 -6.78 3.64
N ILE A 316 8.44 -7.77 3.24
CA ILE A 316 7.02 -7.62 2.89
C ILE A 316 6.18 -8.30 3.97
N MET A 317 5.26 -7.58 4.61
CA MET A 317 4.35 -8.17 5.61
C MET A 317 2.89 -7.89 5.28
N GLY A 318 2.08 -8.94 5.27
CA GLY A 318 0.61 -8.83 5.26
C GLY A 318 0.08 -8.20 6.55
N ASP A 319 -1.21 -7.94 6.56
CA ASP A 319 -1.89 -7.27 7.67
C ASP A 319 -1.75 -8.03 9.00
N HIS A 320 -1.80 -7.30 10.10
CA HIS A 320 -1.75 -7.82 11.48
C HIS A 320 -0.47 -8.59 11.87
N CYS A 321 0.57 -8.59 11.04
CA CYS A 321 1.85 -9.17 11.45
C CYS A 321 2.44 -8.42 12.65
N LYS A 322 3.12 -9.16 13.53
CA LYS A 322 3.79 -8.57 14.69
C LYS A 322 5.17 -9.15 14.87
N THR A 323 6.12 -8.32 15.28
CA THR A 323 7.44 -8.79 15.73
C THR A 323 7.62 -8.54 17.22
N GLY A 324 8.35 -9.40 17.89
CA GLY A 324 8.85 -9.15 19.24
C GLY A 324 9.92 -8.04 19.24
N ILE A 325 10.39 -7.66 20.43
CA ILE A 325 11.55 -6.77 20.58
C ILE A 325 12.81 -7.45 20.02
N ASN A 326 13.77 -6.67 19.50
CA ASN A 326 15.05 -7.13 18.95
C ASN A 326 14.90 -8.20 17.84
N THR A 327 13.80 -8.17 17.07
CA THR A 327 13.65 -9.10 15.95
C THR A 327 14.52 -8.67 14.78
N MET A 328 15.30 -9.59 14.23
CA MET A 328 16.13 -9.41 13.05
C MET A 328 15.45 -10.03 11.84
N LEU A 329 15.17 -9.23 10.80
CA LEU A 329 14.56 -9.70 9.55
C LEU A 329 15.62 -9.69 8.44
N ASN A 330 15.71 -10.78 7.69
CA ASN A 330 16.65 -10.87 6.58
C ASN A 330 16.11 -10.20 5.31
N THR A 331 16.99 -9.92 4.34
CA THR A 331 16.59 -9.47 2.99
C THR A 331 15.62 -10.46 2.37
N GLY A 332 14.58 -9.94 1.70
CA GLY A 332 13.59 -10.76 1.02
C GLY A 332 12.68 -11.56 1.97
N THR A 333 12.55 -11.13 3.22
CA THR A 333 11.56 -11.73 4.14
C THR A 333 10.14 -11.38 3.69
N ILE A 334 9.28 -12.40 3.57
CA ILE A 334 7.86 -12.24 3.25
C ILE A 334 7.01 -12.97 4.29
N CYS A 335 6.05 -12.25 4.89
CA CYS A 335 5.16 -12.79 5.91
C CYS A 335 3.70 -12.63 5.50
N GLY A 336 2.95 -13.70 5.58
CA GLY A 336 1.51 -13.70 5.40
C GLY A 336 0.76 -12.94 6.50
N VAL A 337 -0.56 -12.90 6.36
CA VAL A 337 -1.46 -12.19 7.28
C VAL A 337 -1.41 -12.78 8.68
N SER A 338 -1.42 -11.92 9.71
CA SER A 338 -1.53 -12.31 11.13
C SER A 338 -0.42 -13.24 11.62
N SER A 339 0.79 -13.11 11.09
CA SER A 339 1.94 -13.89 11.59
C SER A 339 2.67 -13.15 12.71
N ILE A 340 3.14 -13.89 13.72
CA ILE A 340 3.87 -13.37 14.87
C ILE A 340 5.28 -13.96 14.86
N LEU A 341 6.28 -13.09 14.87
CA LEU A 341 7.69 -13.45 14.86
C LEU A 341 8.34 -12.99 16.17
N VAL A 342 8.82 -13.94 16.97
CA VAL A 342 9.45 -13.64 18.27
C VAL A 342 10.71 -14.46 18.47
N GLY A 343 11.65 -13.92 19.23
CA GLY A 343 12.86 -14.61 19.65
C GLY A 343 14.13 -14.11 18.98
N ALA A 344 15.27 -14.68 19.39
CA ALA A 344 16.59 -14.31 18.90
C ALA A 344 16.92 -15.02 17.57
N GLY A 345 17.73 -14.36 16.74
CA GLY A 345 18.16 -14.86 15.43
C GLY A 345 17.22 -14.46 14.30
N PHE A 346 17.55 -14.93 13.10
CA PHE A 346 16.75 -14.66 11.91
C PHE A 346 15.62 -15.69 11.79
N PRO A 347 14.36 -15.29 11.69
CA PRO A 347 13.27 -16.20 11.32
C PRO A 347 13.43 -16.68 9.88
N ALA A 348 12.62 -17.68 9.48
CA ALA A 348 12.48 -18.08 8.09
C ALA A 348 12.10 -16.88 7.21
N ARG A 349 12.66 -16.80 6.00
CA ARG A 349 12.37 -15.70 5.08
C ARG A 349 10.93 -15.73 4.54
N ALA A 350 10.32 -16.88 4.41
CA ALA A 350 8.94 -17.07 4.01
C ALA A 350 8.12 -17.60 5.19
N VAL A 351 7.15 -16.82 5.63
CA VAL A 351 6.27 -17.16 6.75
C VAL A 351 4.81 -17.14 6.26
N PRO A 352 4.13 -18.28 6.26
CA PRO A 352 2.71 -18.32 5.87
C PRO A 352 1.81 -17.51 6.82
N SER A 353 0.57 -17.26 6.41
CA SER A 353 -0.43 -16.59 7.25
C SER A 353 -0.73 -17.39 8.53
N PHE A 354 -1.07 -16.69 9.60
CA PHE A 354 -1.46 -17.26 10.89
C PHE A 354 -0.41 -18.23 11.48
N LYS A 355 0.88 -17.84 11.43
CA LYS A 355 1.93 -18.59 12.09
C LYS A 355 2.50 -17.82 13.29
N TRP A 356 2.84 -18.59 14.33
CA TRP A 356 3.63 -18.13 15.46
C TRP A 356 5.04 -18.72 15.31
N VAL A 357 6.01 -17.86 15.00
CA VAL A 357 7.39 -18.23 14.73
C VAL A 357 8.24 -17.86 15.92
N GLN A 358 8.96 -18.83 16.47
CA GLN A 358 9.94 -18.65 17.53
C GLN A 358 11.17 -19.54 17.26
N PRO A 359 12.33 -19.31 17.92
CA PRO A 359 13.52 -20.11 17.70
C PRO A 359 13.24 -21.62 17.82
N GLY A 360 13.51 -22.34 16.72
CA GLY A 360 13.32 -23.79 16.65
C GLY A 360 11.89 -24.29 16.49
N ALA A 361 10.90 -23.40 16.40
CA ALA A 361 9.51 -23.81 16.24
C ALA A 361 8.69 -22.86 15.40
N VAL A 362 7.82 -23.42 14.55
CA VAL A 362 6.76 -22.71 13.82
C VAL A 362 5.47 -23.44 14.16
N THR A 363 4.53 -22.74 14.76
CA THR A 363 3.22 -23.29 15.17
C THR A 363 2.09 -22.48 14.57
N ASP A 364 0.88 -23.04 14.53
CA ASP A 364 -0.29 -22.32 14.10
C ASP A 364 -0.71 -21.26 15.14
N TYR A 365 -0.92 -20.04 14.68
CA TYR A 365 -1.56 -19.02 15.48
C TYR A 365 -3.10 -19.22 15.37
N ARG A 366 -3.69 -19.81 16.39
CA ARG A 366 -5.09 -20.20 16.41
C ARG A 366 -6.00 -19.01 16.08
N LEU A 367 -6.97 -19.25 15.19
CA LEU A 367 -7.89 -18.21 14.70
C LEU A 367 -8.65 -17.49 15.82
N ASP A 368 -9.16 -18.23 16.82
CA ASP A 368 -9.89 -17.65 17.95
C ASP A 368 -9.02 -16.65 18.76
N LYS A 369 -7.74 -16.97 18.95
CA LYS A 369 -6.78 -16.09 19.61
C LYS A 369 -6.43 -14.90 18.74
N ALA A 370 -6.16 -15.13 17.46
CA ALA A 370 -5.83 -14.08 16.51
C ALA A 370 -6.95 -13.03 16.41
N LEU A 371 -8.22 -13.47 16.28
CA LEU A 371 -9.38 -12.57 16.22
C LEU A 371 -9.56 -11.77 17.52
N LEU A 372 -9.36 -12.39 18.69
CA LEU A 372 -9.43 -11.68 19.98
C LEU A 372 -8.35 -10.61 20.09
N ASP A 373 -7.12 -10.91 19.65
CA ASP A 373 -6.01 -9.95 19.70
C ASP A 373 -6.17 -8.83 18.67
N MET A 374 -6.74 -9.11 17.49
CA MET A 374 -7.14 -8.08 16.52
C MET A 374 -8.19 -7.14 17.13
N GLU A 375 -9.25 -7.68 17.73
CA GLU A 375 -10.30 -6.87 18.38
C GLU A 375 -9.76 -5.95 19.45
N ARG A 376 -8.90 -6.46 20.35
CA ARG A 376 -8.24 -5.66 21.39
C ARG A 376 -7.37 -4.55 20.82
N MET A 377 -6.60 -4.85 19.76
CA MET A 377 -5.71 -3.89 19.12
C MET A 377 -6.49 -2.79 18.39
N MET A 378 -7.51 -3.17 17.63
CA MET A 378 -8.36 -2.25 16.87
C MET A 378 -9.18 -1.35 17.80
N ALA A 379 -9.75 -1.90 18.88
CA ALA A 379 -10.49 -1.14 19.88
C ALA A 379 -9.67 -0.01 20.52
N ARG A 380 -8.35 -0.20 20.74
CA ARG A 380 -7.44 0.86 21.23
C ARG A 380 -7.31 2.05 20.27
N ARG A 381 -7.73 1.90 19.04
CA ARG A 381 -7.74 2.94 18.00
C ARG A 381 -9.16 3.38 17.63
N GLY A 382 -10.16 2.97 18.41
CA GLY A 382 -11.57 3.30 18.16
C GLY A 382 -12.16 2.59 16.94
N VAL A 383 -11.54 1.51 16.48
CA VAL A 383 -11.99 0.72 15.33
C VAL A 383 -12.58 -0.61 15.80
N SER A 384 -13.76 -0.95 15.31
CA SER A 384 -14.44 -2.21 15.64
C SER A 384 -14.06 -3.32 14.67
N LEU A 385 -13.88 -4.53 15.17
CA LEU A 385 -13.74 -5.74 14.37
C LEU A 385 -15.12 -6.19 13.86
N THR A 386 -15.47 -5.77 12.63
CA THR A 386 -16.80 -6.04 12.06
C THR A 386 -17.01 -7.50 11.71
N PRO A 387 -18.28 -7.98 11.58
CA PRO A 387 -18.55 -9.34 11.11
C PRO A 387 -17.95 -9.66 9.73
N ALA A 388 -17.95 -8.69 8.80
CA ALA A 388 -17.31 -8.84 7.48
C ALA A 388 -15.79 -9.04 7.62
N TYR A 389 -15.13 -8.27 8.48
CA TYR A 389 -13.70 -8.42 8.75
C TYR A 389 -13.37 -9.79 9.38
N ARG A 390 -14.21 -10.28 10.30
CA ARG A 390 -14.07 -11.63 10.89
C ARG A 390 -14.18 -12.71 9.81
N ARG A 391 -15.16 -12.61 8.90
CA ARG A 391 -15.31 -13.56 7.78
C ARG A 391 -14.08 -13.57 6.88
N MET A 392 -13.58 -12.40 6.52
CA MET A 392 -12.35 -12.28 5.71
C MET A 392 -11.16 -12.99 6.39
N MET A 393 -10.92 -12.72 7.67
CA MET A 393 -9.79 -13.33 8.39
C MET A 393 -9.96 -14.84 8.54
N THR A 394 -11.19 -15.33 8.73
CA THR A 394 -11.50 -16.76 8.76
C THR A 394 -11.19 -17.42 7.42
N ALA A 395 -11.62 -16.82 6.31
CA ALA A 395 -11.34 -17.34 4.97
C ALA A 395 -9.83 -17.40 4.69
N ILE A 396 -9.06 -16.35 5.04
CA ILE A 396 -7.60 -16.36 4.87
C ILE A 396 -6.93 -17.42 5.74
N TYR A 397 -7.42 -17.65 6.95
CA TYR A 397 -6.94 -18.73 7.80
C TYR A 397 -7.15 -20.12 7.17
N GLU A 398 -8.32 -20.33 6.58
CA GLU A 398 -8.67 -21.59 5.89
C GLU A 398 -7.85 -21.80 4.61
N MET A 399 -7.63 -20.75 3.81
CA MET A 399 -6.75 -20.80 2.63
C MET A 399 -5.32 -21.27 2.95
N GLY A 400 -4.80 -20.95 4.13
CA GLY A 400 -3.46 -21.36 4.56
C GLY A 400 -3.36 -22.79 5.07
N ARG A 401 -4.45 -23.58 5.10
CA ARG A 401 -4.53 -24.95 5.61
C ARG A 401 -4.79 -26.01 4.54
N GLY A 402 -5.22 -25.61 3.35
CA GLY A 402 -5.37 -26.46 2.16
C GLY A 402 -4.07 -26.51 1.37
#